data_be0076da4bf4f204cc4db86590ef2a05
#
_entry.id   be0076da4bf4f204cc4db86590ef2a05
#
_cell.length_a   1.000
_cell.length_b   1.000
_cell.length_c   1.000
_cell.angle_alpha   90.00
_cell.angle_beta   90.00
_cell.angle_gamma   90.00
#
_symmetry.space_group_name_H-M   'P 1'
#
loop_
_entity.id
_entity.type
_entity.pdbx_description
1 polymer ?
#
loop_
_entity_poly.entity_id
_entity_poly.type
_entity_poly.pdbx_seq_one_letter_code
_entity_poly.pdbx_strand_id
1 'polypeptide(L)'
;MNKIFIFFLIFITLNNCSFNSKSKFWTNEKNIKQEIKKPKKVNLFSLEDALQKEMNPSLKIKLTKIRKNYDKKNKNNNSVNKYSGNLEKISKFKFSKIQYFDEYEPETIFDNENIIFFDNKGSIIKFDKNSDLLWKKNYYTKQEKKVNPFLFFSSHQDTLIVVDTFSKYYAVDINNGQLLWSFYNDAPFISDVKIKDDKVFAVDSNNVLKCFSLKNGSLIWEYRSDSSVIKSSKKISIAIDDNKVLFNNSIGDINAVDIDNGNLIWITPTANKLNLTQPYLLKISDLVIHDKSVLFSNNNNKFFSININTGFINWTQKINTYVRPAIINDLIFTVTLEGFLVIIDNPTGNIIRVTDVFDQFKIKKRDKIKPVGFSVNKTDIFLSTNHGKLMIIDILTGKTKSILKIDKYKISRPFFSNKNLYLIKENSIIKLN
;
A
#
# COMPACT_ATOMS: atom_id res chain seq x y z
N MET A 1 6.73 71.93 -23.17
CA MET A 1 7.85 71.58 -22.22
C MET A 1 7.41 71.17 -20.82
N ASN A 2 6.13 70.91 -20.54
CA ASN A 2 5.65 70.75 -19.17
C ASN A 2 5.17 69.27 -18.82
N LYS A 3 5.08 68.40 -19.78
CA LYS A 3 4.63 67.04 -19.48
C LYS A 3 5.77 66.06 -19.08
N ILE A 4 6.97 66.26 -19.56
CA ILE A 4 8.15 65.46 -19.27
C ILE A 4 8.66 65.78 -17.86
N PHE A 5 8.53 67.03 -17.39
CA PHE A 5 8.97 67.40 -16.06
C PHE A 5 8.09 66.83 -14.93
N ILE A 6 6.78 66.68 -15.20
CA ILE A 6 5.84 66.10 -14.25
C ILE A 6 6.11 64.53 -14.13
N PHE A 7 6.46 63.91 -15.23
CA PHE A 7 6.82 62.49 -15.21
C PHE A 7 8.12 62.20 -14.47
N PHE A 8 9.07 63.13 -14.56
CA PHE A 8 10.36 63.03 -13.82
C PHE A 8 10.18 63.27 -12.31
N LEU A 9 9.26 64.12 -11.92
CA LEU A 9 8.94 64.39 -10.51
C LEU A 9 8.21 63.24 -9.85
N ILE A 10 7.33 62.54 -10.58
CA ILE A 10 6.63 61.35 -10.08
C ILE A 10 7.61 60.17 -9.91
N PHE A 11 8.62 60.05 -10.76
CA PHE A 11 9.63 58.98 -10.65
C PHE A 11 10.59 59.15 -9.46
N ILE A 12 10.81 60.40 -9.00
CA ILE A 12 11.66 60.68 -7.83
C ILE A 12 10.92 60.41 -6.51
N THR A 13 9.58 60.49 -6.48
CA THR A 13 8.81 60.22 -5.26
C THR A 13 8.54 58.74 -4.99
N LEU A 14 8.73 57.88 -5.99
CA LEU A 14 8.49 56.42 -5.85
C LEU A 14 9.70 55.63 -5.32
N ASN A 15 10.88 56.26 -5.24
CA ASN A 15 12.11 55.57 -4.80
C ASN A 15 12.44 55.69 -3.31
N ASN A 16 11.59 56.33 -2.49
CA ASN A 16 11.87 56.62 -1.09
C ASN A 16 10.94 55.94 -0.08
N CYS A 17 10.27 54.87 -0.43
CA CYS A 17 9.62 53.99 0.56
C CYS A 17 10.50 52.77 0.87
N SER A 18 11.53 52.99 1.67
CA SER A 18 12.25 51.94 2.33
C SER A 18 11.42 51.45 3.52
N PHE A 19 10.69 50.35 3.33
CA PHE A 19 10.13 49.57 4.43
C PHE A 19 11.24 48.78 5.14
N ASN A 20 12.13 49.50 5.81
CA ASN A 20 13.11 48.88 6.66
C ASN A 20 12.60 48.92 8.11
N SER A 21 12.42 47.74 8.71
CA SER A 21 11.99 47.55 10.11
C SER A 21 12.91 48.21 11.16
N LYS A 22 13.94 48.95 10.73
CA LYS A 22 14.86 49.73 11.56
C LYS A 22 14.68 51.24 11.44
N SER A 23 13.65 51.77 10.73
CA SER A 23 13.43 53.19 10.69
C SER A 23 12.81 53.67 12.02
N LYS A 24 13.52 54.55 12.71
CA LYS A 24 13.12 55.14 14.01
C LYS A 24 11.92 56.12 13.94
N PHE A 25 11.20 56.14 12.84
CA PHE A 25 10.12 57.12 12.62
C PHE A 25 8.80 56.73 13.32
N TRP A 26 8.68 55.49 13.80
CA TRP A 26 7.47 54.95 14.41
C TRP A 26 7.65 54.46 15.87
N THR A 27 8.82 54.70 16.48
CA THR A 27 9.08 54.23 17.85
C THR A 27 9.40 55.39 18.77
N ASN A 28 8.36 56.02 19.33
CA ASN A 28 8.45 56.66 20.61
C ASN A 28 8.13 55.61 21.66
N GLU A 29 9.10 54.80 22.07
CA GLU A 29 8.92 53.88 23.16
C GLU A 29 9.88 54.17 24.29
N LYS A 30 9.26 54.58 25.37
CA LYS A 30 9.83 54.45 26.72
C LYS A 30 9.92 52.97 27.05
N ASN A 31 11.11 52.52 27.44
CA ASN A 31 11.46 51.20 27.89
C ASN A 31 10.41 50.56 28.80
N ILE A 32 9.72 49.52 28.30
CA ILE A 32 9.14 48.46 29.12
C ILE A 32 9.83 47.18 28.67
N LYS A 33 10.83 46.74 29.46
CA LYS A 33 11.36 45.38 29.37
C LYS A 33 10.28 44.45 29.91
N GLN A 34 9.34 44.04 29.06
CA GLN A 34 8.60 42.82 29.25
C GLN A 34 9.29 41.72 28.46
N GLU A 35 9.78 40.71 29.15
CA GLU A 35 10.19 39.47 28.52
C GLU A 35 8.98 38.88 27.78
N ILE A 36 8.94 39.12 26.47
CA ILE A 36 8.00 38.39 25.59
C ILE A 36 8.48 36.97 25.58
N LYS A 37 7.94 36.12 26.47
CA LYS A 37 8.01 34.69 26.33
C LYS A 37 7.48 34.37 24.92
N LYS A 38 8.39 33.93 24.01
CA LYS A 38 8.00 33.46 22.68
C LYS A 38 6.83 32.51 22.89
N PRO A 39 5.69 32.69 22.21
CA PRO A 39 4.59 31.78 22.34
C PRO A 39 5.13 30.40 21.96
N LYS A 40 5.00 29.41 22.88
CA LYS A 40 5.20 28.01 22.54
C LYS A 40 4.39 27.77 21.29
N LYS A 41 5.03 27.34 20.19
CA LYS A 41 4.33 26.82 19.02
C LYS A 41 3.43 25.71 19.52
N VAL A 42 2.18 25.99 19.78
CA VAL A 42 1.16 24.98 19.96
C VAL A 42 0.95 24.41 18.58
N ASN A 43 1.41 23.19 18.35
CA ASN A 43 1.00 22.43 17.16
C ASN A 43 -0.52 22.23 17.31
N LEU A 44 -1.30 23.08 16.63
CA LEU A 44 -2.75 22.97 16.55
C LEU A 44 -3.22 21.64 15.92
N PHE A 45 -2.29 20.85 15.38
CA PHE A 45 -2.49 19.52 14.81
C PHE A 45 -1.52 18.53 15.48
N SER A 46 -1.65 18.30 16.78
CA SER A 46 -1.07 17.10 17.35
C SER A 46 -1.86 15.91 16.81
N LEU A 47 -1.27 15.15 15.89
CA LEU A 47 -1.69 13.77 15.68
C LEU A 47 -1.71 13.13 17.08
N GLU A 48 -2.88 12.65 17.51
CA GLU A 48 -2.98 11.94 18.79
C GLU A 48 -1.94 10.82 18.80
N ASP A 49 -1.10 10.77 19.83
CA ASP A 49 -0.01 9.81 19.93
C ASP A 49 -0.54 8.39 19.77
N ALA A 50 -0.06 7.70 18.73
CA ALA A 50 -0.32 6.29 18.55
C ALA A 50 0.44 5.48 19.61
N LEU A 51 0.07 4.22 19.79
CA LEU A 51 0.75 3.26 20.67
C LEU A 51 2.27 3.24 20.40
N GLN A 52 3.05 3.79 21.33
CA GLN A 52 4.51 3.87 21.24
C GLN A 52 5.21 3.07 22.34
N LYS A 53 4.46 2.26 23.10
CA LYS A 53 4.97 1.50 24.24
C LYS A 53 4.58 0.04 24.14
N GLU A 54 5.45 -0.82 24.65
CA GLU A 54 5.13 -2.24 24.84
C GLU A 54 3.97 -2.43 25.80
N MET A 55 3.15 -3.43 25.52
CA MET A 55 2.05 -3.87 26.37
C MET A 55 2.04 -5.39 26.42
N ASN A 56 2.02 -5.96 27.63
CA ASN A 56 2.05 -7.40 27.85
C ASN A 56 3.16 -8.15 27.06
N PRO A 57 4.42 -7.65 26.99
CA PRO A 57 5.45 -8.22 26.12
C PRO A 57 5.83 -9.66 26.49
N SER A 58 5.59 -10.10 27.71
CA SER A 58 5.83 -11.47 28.19
C SER A 58 4.68 -12.44 27.88
N LEU A 59 3.51 -11.93 27.45
CA LEU A 59 2.35 -12.75 27.14
C LEU A 59 2.61 -13.62 25.91
N LYS A 60 2.54 -14.94 26.07
CA LYS A 60 2.57 -15.88 24.96
C LYS A 60 1.15 -16.08 24.43
N ILE A 61 0.95 -15.80 23.15
CA ILE A 61 -0.33 -16.07 22.50
C ILE A 61 -0.48 -17.57 22.26
N LYS A 62 -1.74 -18.05 22.23
CA LYS A 62 -2.06 -19.43 21.85
C LYS A 62 -2.73 -19.41 20.47
N LEU A 63 -2.12 -20.04 19.48
CA LEU A 63 -2.75 -20.27 18.20
C LEU A 63 -3.48 -21.60 18.24
N THR A 64 -4.80 -21.56 18.12
CA THR A 64 -5.59 -22.77 17.91
C THR A 64 -5.31 -23.38 16.53
N LYS A 65 -5.80 -24.61 16.24
CA LYS A 65 -5.60 -25.22 14.93
C LYS A 65 -6.11 -24.27 13.83
N ILE A 66 -5.23 -23.92 12.91
CA ILE A 66 -5.54 -23.05 11.78
C ILE A 66 -6.63 -23.71 10.92
N ARG A 67 -7.79 -23.06 10.80
CA ARG A 67 -8.89 -23.53 9.92
C ARG A 67 -8.41 -23.60 8.46
N LYS A 68 -8.90 -24.56 7.67
CA LYS A 68 -8.41 -24.86 6.30
C LYS A 68 -8.70 -23.77 5.24
N ASN A 69 -9.32 -22.64 5.55
CA ASN A 69 -9.82 -21.65 4.58
C ASN A 69 -8.76 -20.67 4.03
N TYR A 70 -7.52 -21.14 3.78
CA TYR A 70 -6.43 -20.29 3.27
C TYR A 70 -6.37 -20.12 1.75
N ASP A 71 -7.17 -20.87 0.99
CA ASP A 71 -7.12 -20.83 -0.48
C ASP A 71 -7.74 -19.59 -1.12
N LYS A 72 -8.31 -18.68 -0.31
CA LYS A 72 -8.91 -17.41 -0.79
C LYS A 72 -7.91 -16.23 -0.86
N LYS A 73 -6.60 -16.46 -0.78
CA LYS A 73 -5.55 -15.43 -0.73
C LYS A 73 -5.67 -14.37 -1.84
N ASN A 74 -6.03 -14.77 -3.04
CA ASN A 74 -6.16 -13.86 -4.18
C ASN A 74 -7.45 -13.01 -4.11
N LYS A 75 -8.41 -13.37 -3.27
CA LYS A 75 -9.70 -12.67 -3.14
C LYS A 75 -9.73 -11.77 -1.91
N ASN A 76 -9.38 -12.31 -0.74
CA ASN A 76 -9.52 -11.64 0.57
C ASN A 76 -8.26 -10.91 1.08
N ASN A 77 -7.15 -10.96 0.35
CA ASN A 77 -5.86 -10.33 0.66
C ASN A 77 -5.14 -10.82 1.94
N ASN A 78 -5.59 -11.86 2.62
CA ASN A 78 -4.94 -12.33 3.84
C ASN A 78 -3.55 -12.96 3.55
N SER A 79 -2.51 -12.52 4.25
CA SER A 79 -1.10 -12.89 4.03
C SER A 79 -0.63 -14.05 4.90
N VAL A 80 -1.45 -15.08 5.09
CA VAL A 80 -1.07 -16.30 5.84
C VAL A 80 -0.47 -17.33 4.89
N ASN A 81 0.59 -18.03 5.31
CA ASN A 81 1.31 -19.01 4.52
C ASN A 81 1.64 -20.28 5.31
N LYS A 82 2.16 -21.31 4.61
CA LYS A 82 2.55 -22.61 5.18
C LYS A 82 4.07 -22.84 5.06
N TYR A 83 4.86 -21.79 4.94
CA TYR A 83 6.30 -21.90 4.77
C TYR A 83 6.98 -22.55 5.99
N SER A 84 7.98 -23.40 5.72
CA SER A 84 8.77 -24.12 6.74
C SER A 84 10.21 -24.36 6.27
N GLY A 85 10.75 -23.50 5.42
CA GLY A 85 12.12 -23.62 4.88
C GLY A 85 13.18 -23.01 5.80
N ASN A 86 14.45 -23.12 5.36
CA ASN A 86 15.63 -22.68 6.11
C ASN A 86 16.11 -21.26 5.75
N LEU A 87 15.44 -20.59 4.82
CA LEU A 87 15.79 -19.25 4.32
C LEU A 87 17.15 -19.18 3.58
N GLU A 88 17.59 -20.29 3.01
CA GLU A 88 18.77 -20.31 2.17
C GLU A 88 18.46 -19.74 0.79
N LYS A 89 19.38 -18.92 0.26
CA LYS A 89 19.19 -18.32 -1.07
C LYS A 89 19.41 -19.37 -2.15
N ILE A 90 18.36 -19.66 -2.92
CA ILE A 90 18.41 -20.65 -4.01
C ILE A 90 18.72 -19.98 -5.35
N SER A 91 17.95 -18.95 -5.72
CA SER A 91 18.03 -18.36 -7.06
C SER A 91 17.68 -16.87 -7.07
N LYS A 92 17.98 -16.23 -8.21
CA LYS A 92 17.73 -14.83 -8.47
C LYS A 92 17.22 -14.63 -9.90
N PHE A 93 15.99 -14.15 -10.03
CA PHE A 93 15.35 -13.81 -11.29
C PHE A 93 15.65 -12.35 -11.64
N LYS A 94 16.40 -12.09 -12.73
CA LYS A 94 16.85 -10.75 -13.08
C LYS A 94 15.95 -10.10 -14.12
N PHE A 95 15.70 -8.80 -13.97
CA PHE A 95 14.99 -7.94 -14.92
C PHE A 95 15.54 -6.51 -14.86
N SER A 96 15.13 -5.63 -15.77
CA SER A 96 15.54 -4.22 -15.75
C SER A 96 14.89 -3.49 -14.57
N LYS A 97 15.60 -2.55 -13.96
CA LYS A 97 15.17 -1.80 -12.79
C LYS A 97 13.79 -1.16 -13.00
N ILE A 98 12.84 -1.49 -12.14
CA ILE A 98 11.47 -0.94 -12.14
C ILE A 98 11.50 0.46 -11.55
N GLN A 99 10.85 1.41 -12.24
CA GLN A 99 10.46 2.69 -11.66
C GLN A 99 9.21 2.50 -10.81
N TYR A 100 8.92 3.44 -9.92
CA TYR A 100 7.71 3.40 -9.06
C TYR A 100 7.62 2.19 -8.11
N PHE A 101 8.74 1.49 -7.85
CA PHE A 101 8.78 0.38 -6.90
C PHE A 101 8.33 0.80 -5.49
N ASP A 102 8.60 2.05 -5.11
CA ASP A 102 8.24 2.61 -3.80
C ASP A 102 6.77 3.01 -3.71
N GLU A 103 6.13 3.34 -4.83
CA GLU A 103 4.76 3.83 -4.90
C GLU A 103 3.76 2.68 -5.03
N TYR A 104 4.03 1.74 -5.95
CA TYR A 104 3.11 0.68 -6.32
C TYR A 104 3.64 -0.68 -5.92
N GLU A 105 3.60 -1.10 -4.74
CA GLU A 105 4.07 -2.41 -4.25
C GLU A 105 3.87 -3.55 -5.28
N PRO A 106 4.88 -3.88 -6.13
CA PRO A 106 4.70 -4.85 -7.22
C PRO A 106 4.43 -6.24 -6.67
N GLU A 107 3.55 -6.96 -7.34
CA GLU A 107 3.23 -8.33 -7.02
C GLU A 107 3.68 -9.26 -8.16
N THR A 108 4.01 -10.50 -7.83
CA THR A 108 4.35 -11.53 -8.80
C THR A 108 3.24 -12.56 -8.90
N ILE A 109 3.07 -13.12 -10.08
CA ILE A 109 2.18 -14.26 -10.30
C ILE A 109 3.00 -15.54 -10.24
N PHE A 110 2.47 -16.52 -9.54
CA PHE A 110 2.99 -17.89 -9.52
C PHE A 110 2.06 -18.77 -10.35
N ASP A 111 2.65 -19.36 -11.39
CA ASP A 111 2.01 -20.36 -12.23
C ASP A 111 2.73 -21.69 -12.01
N ASN A 112 2.16 -22.56 -11.17
CA ASN A 112 2.81 -23.76 -10.65
C ASN A 112 4.16 -23.41 -9.96
N GLU A 113 5.29 -23.83 -10.54
CA GLU A 113 6.63 -23.50 -10.05
C GLU A 113 7.27 -22.30 -10.78
N ASN A 114 6.60 -21.78 -11.81
CA ASN A 114 7.07 -20.67 -12.62
C ASN A 114 6.69 -19.32 -11.98
N ILE A 115 7.43 -18.29 -12.36
CA ILE A 115 7.21 -16.91 -11.88
C ILE A 115 6.97 -16.01 -13.08
N ILE A 116 5.92 -15.18 -12.99
CA ILE A 116 5.64 -14.15 -13.98
C ILE A 116 5.82 -12.79 -13.33
N PHE A 117 6.58 -11.96 -14.00
CA PHE A 117 6.84 -10.60 -13.57
C PHE A 117 7.03 -9.67 -14.79
N PHE A 118 7.43 -8.42 -14.58
CA PHE A 118 7.62 -7.45 -15.65
C PHE A 118 8.91 -6.64 -15.50
N ASP A 119 9.34 -6.01 -16.58
CA ASP A 119 10.47 -5.08 -16.60
C ASP A 119 10.01 -3.61 -16.73
N ASN A 120 10.97 -2.67 -16.63
CA ASN A 120 10.70 -1.24 -16.70
C ASN A 120 10.10 -0.75 -18.04
N LYS A 121 10.11 -1.56 -19.09
CA LYS A 121 9.50 -1.25 -20.38
C LYS A 121 8.14 -1.92 -20.56
N GLY A 122 7.61 -2.52 -19.49
CA GLY A 122 6.35 -3.25 -19.52
C GLY A 122 6.42 -4.59 -20.23
N SER A 123 7.62 -5.18 -20.44
CA SER A 123 7.69 -6.55 -20.95
C SER A 123 7.27 -7.51 -19.85
N ILE A 124 6.38 -8.43 -20.15
CA ILE A 124 6.04 -9.54 -19.30
C ILE A 124 7.08 -10.63 -19.47
N ILE A 125 7.56 -11.18 -18.38
CA ILE A 125 8.63 -12.16 -18.34
C ILE A 125 8.17 -13.36 -17.52
N LYS A 126 8.22 -14.55 -18.09
CA LYS A 126 7.99 -15.80 -17.39
C LYS A 126 9.30 -16.56 -17.24
N PHE A 127 9.60 -16.91 -16.00
CA PHE A 127 10.76 -17.70 -15.63
C PHE A 127 10.32 -19.06 -15.10
N ASP A 128 11.14 -20.08 -15.31
CA ASP A 128 11.00 -21.34 -14.64
C ASP A 128 11.51 -21.31 -13.18
N LYS A 129 11.40 -22.41 -12.46
CA LYS A 129 11.87 -22.56 -11.07
C LYS A 129 13.37 -22.34 -10.86
N ASN A 130 14.19 -22.51 -11.91
CA ASN A 130 15.65 -22.37 -11.90
C ASN A 130 16.13 -20.95 -12.26
N SER A 131 15.21 -20.06 -12.58
CA SER A 131 15.44 -18.70 -13.09
C SER A 131 15.75 -18.62 -14.58
N ASP A 132 15.50 -19.67 -15.35
CA ASP A 132 15.66 -19.65 -16.79
C ASP A 132 14.46 -18.99 -17.45
N LEU A 133 14.71 -18.26 -18.53
CA LEU A 133 13.69 -17.54 -19.28
C LEU A 133 12.85 -18.51 -20.11
N LEU A 134 11.56 -18.63 -19.80
CA LEU A 134 10.62 -19.40 -20.62
C LEU A 134 10.11 -18.57 -21.79
N TRP A 135 9.59 -17.37 -21.52
CA TRP A 135 9.22 -16.43 -22.55
C TRP A 135 9.26 -14.99 -22.03
N LYS A 136 9.44 -14.06 -22.99
CA LYS A 136 9.37 -12.61 -22.75
C LYS A 136 8.58 -11.97 -23.88
N LYS A 137 7.52 -11.22 -23.56
CA LYS A 137 6.67 -10.53 -24.52
C LYS A 137 6.47 -9.07 -24.12
N ASN A 138 6.27 -8.21 -25.10
CA ASN A 138 6.01 -6.80 -24.88
C ASN A 138 4.95 -6.31 -25.87
N TYR A 139 3.88 -5.70 -25.36
CA TYR A 139 2.71 -5.29 -26.14
C TYR A 139 2.61 -3.76 -26.25
N TYR A 140 3.70 -3.06 -26.01
CA TYR A 140 3.81 -1.61 -26.07
C TYR A 140 4.56 -1.14 -27.30
N THR A 141 4.14 0.00 -27.86
CA THR A 141 4.87 0.70 -28.92
C THR A 141 6.20 1.28 -28.40
N LYS A 142 7.05 1.75 -29.32
CA LYS A 142 8.32 2.39 -28.94
C LYS A 142 8.12 3.64 -28.07
N GLN A 143 7.01 4.37 -28.25
CA GLN A 143 6.70 5.57 -27.49
C GLN A 143 6.21 5.22 -26.08
N GLU A 144 5.29 4.26 -25.96
CA GLU A 144 4.76 3.80 -24.68
C GLU A 144 5.84 3.20 -23.76
N LYS A 145 6.83 2.51 -24.32
CA LYS A 145 7.97 1.98 -23.57
C LYS A 145 8.82 3.06 -22.87
N LYS A 146 8.79 4.32 -23.36
CA LYS A 146 9.56 5.42 -22.75
C LYS A 146 8.96 5.93 -21.45
N VAL A 147 7.65 5.73 -21.23
CA VAL A 147 6.96 6.18 -20.02
C VAL A 147 7.01 5.15 -18.89
N ASN A 148 7.68 4.00 -19.12
CA ASN A 148 7.90 2.96 -18.11
C ASN A 148 6.60 2.49 -17.44
N PRO A 149 5.68 1.83 -18.17
CA PRO A 149 4.41 1.39 -17.62
C PRO A 149 4.61 0.44 -16.44
N PHE A 150 3.87 0.67 -15.35
CA PHE A 150 3.82 -0.25 -14.22
C PHE A 150 2.61 -1.17 -14.40
N LEU A 151 2.84 -2.49 -14.22
CA LEU A 151 1.84 -3.51 -14.51
C LEU A 151 1.28 -4.09 -13.22
N PHE A 152 -0.03 -4.25 -13.19
CA PHE A 152 -0.75 -5.02 -12.16
C PHE A 152 -1.30 -6.29 -12.78
N PHE A 153 -1.13 -7.41 -12.09
CA PHE A 153 -1.42 -8.73 -12.60
C PHE A 153 -2.47 -9.47 -11.80
N SER A 154 -3.24 -10.28 -12.48
CA SER A 154 -3.99 -11.39 -11.91
C SER A 154 -4.08 -12.53 -12.91
N SER A 155 -4.23 -13.76 -12.44
CA SER A 155 -4.36 -14.91 -13.33
C SER A 155 -5.53 -15.78 -12.92
N HIS A 156 -6.15 -16.38 -13.92
CA HIS A 156 -7.18 -17.39 -13.75
C HIS A 156 -7.02 -18.46 -14.83
N GLN A 157 -6.85 -19.71 -14.43
CA GLN A 157 -6.52 -20.79 -15.36
C GLN A 157 -5.33 -20.41 -16.27
N ASP A 158 -5.46 -20.55 -17.57
CA ASP A 158 -4.42 -20.24 -18.56
C ASP A 158 -4.38 -18.77 -19.00
N THR A 159 -5.15 -17.90 -18.36
CA THR A 159 -5.24 -16.48 -18.71
C THR A 159 -4.56 -15.59 -17.67
N LEU A 160 -3.62 -14.77 -18.12
CA LEU A 160 -3.02 -13.69 -17.35
C LEU A 160 -3.69 -12.37 -17.76
N ILE A 161 -4.30 -11.68 -16.79
CA ILE A 161 -4.85 -10.34 -16.97
C ILE A 161 -3.84 -9.32 -16.50
N VAL A 162 -3.70 -8.28 -17.27
CA VAL A 162 -2.80 -7.15 -17.04
C VAL A 162 -3.56 -5.85 -17.17
N VAL A 163 -3.44 -4.98 -16.19
CA VAL A 163 -3.83 -3.56 -16.29
C VAL A 163 -2.63 -2.70 -15.93
N ASP A 164 -2.55 -1.47 -16.41
CA ASP A 164 -1.36 -0.65 -16.23
C ASP A 164 -1.63 0.83 -15.91
N THR A 165 -0.55 1.50 -15.52
CA THR A 165 -0.55 2.94 -15.25
C THR A 165 -0.59 3.80 -16.52
N PHE A 166 -0.75 3.19 -17.70
CA PHE A 166 -0.87 3.85 -19.01
C PHE A 166 -2.26 3.66 -19.63
N SER A 167 -3.25 3.27 -18.81
CA SER A 167 -4.65 3.02 -19.20
C SER A 167 -4.88 1.78 -20.07
N LYS A 168 -3.86 0.96 -20.32
CA LYS A 168 -4.01 -0.26 -21.11
C LYS A 168 -4.44 -1.42 -20.24
N TYR A 169 -5.36 -2.25 -20.76
CA TYR A 169 -5.69 -3.54 -20.15
C TYR A 169 -5.80 -4.61 -21.23
N TYR A 170 -5.33 -5.80 -20.91
CA TYR A 170 -5.23 -6.88 -21.88
C TYR A 170 -5.09 -8.24 -21.19
N ALA A 171 -5.36 -9.29 -21.97
CA ALA A 171 -5.14 -10.66 -21.56
C ALA A 171 -4.11 -11.34 -22.45
N VAL A 172 -3.34 -12.23 -21.84
CA VAL A 172 -2.40 -13.09 -22.55
C VAL A 172 -2.55 -14.53 -22.09
N ASP A 173 -2.27 -15.46 -22.99
CA ASP A 173 -2.11 -16.86 -22.64
C ASP A 173 -0.88 -17.01 -21.74
N ILE A 174 -1.09 -17.57 -20.55
CA ILE A 174 -0.04 -17.68 -19.52
C ILE A 174 1.08 -18.65 -19.94
N ASN A 175 0.80 -19.60 -20.82
CA ASN A 175 1.75 -20.64 -21.23
C ASN A 175 2.78 -20.13 -22.22
N ASN A 176 2.36 -19.34 -23.20
CA ASN A 176 3.20 -18.90 -24.34
C ASN A 176 3.31 -17.36 -24.48
N GLY A 177 2.56 -16.60 -23.69
CA GLY A 177 2.52 -15.15 -23.76
C GLY A 177 1.82 -14.61 -25.02
N GLN A 178 0.97 -15.37 -25.69
CA GLN A 178 0.21 -14.87 -26.82
C GLN A 178 -0.87 -13.87 -26.36
N LEU A 179 -1.00 -12.73 -27.06
CA LEU A 179 -2.04 -11.75 -26.77
C LEU A 179 -3.41 -12.32 -27.16
N LEU A 180 -4.35 -12.33 -26.22
CA LEU A 180 -5.71 -12.79 -26.45
C LEU A 180 -6.64 -11.64 -26.84
N TRP A 181 -6.60 -10.54 -26.09
CA TRP A 181 -7.32 -9.30 -26.37
C TRP A 181 -6.63 -8.11 -25.69
N SER A 182 -6.88 -6.88 -26.16
CA SER A 182 -6.28 -5.66 -25.63
C SER A 182 -7.14 -4.44 -25.90
N PHE A 183 -7.29 -3.58 -24.88
CA PHE A 183 -8.07 -2.35 -24.93
C PHE A 183 -7.38 -1.23 -24.16
N TYR A 184 -7.89 -0.01 -24.31
CA TYR A 184 -7.53 1.16 -23.52
C TYR A 184 -8.73 1.64 -22.71
N ASN A 185 -8.45 2.07 -21.49
CA ASN A 185 -9.37 2.76 -20.61
C ASN A 185 -9.19 4.28 -20.76
N ASP A 186 -10.17 5.06 -20.28
CA ASP A 186 -10.09 6.53 -20.29
C ASP A 186 -9.08 7.10 -19.29
N ALA A 187 -8.72 6.32 -18.27
CA ALA A 187 -7.80 6.73 -17.20
C ALA A 187 -6.85 5.59 -16.78
N PRO A 188 -5.64 5.90 -16.29
CA PRO A 188 -4.69 4.92 -15.77
C PRO A 188 -5.28 4.04 -14.67
N PHE A 189 -4.95 2.76 -14.66
CA PHE A 189 -5.28 1.88 -13.54
C PHE A 189 -4.26 2.06 -12.42
N ILE A 190 -4.75 2.10 -11.18
CA ILE A 190 -3.93 2.29 -9.97
C ILE A 190 -4.31 1.32 -8.85
N SER A 191 -4.89 0.19 -9.17
CA SER A 191 -5.36 -0.81 -8.21
C SER A 191 -4.77 -2.18 -8.43
N ASP A 192 -4.96 -3.06 -7.43
CA ASP A 192 -4.89 -4.49 -7.65
C ASP A 192 -5.90 -4.91 -8.73
N VAL A 193 -5.60 -6.02 -9.41
CA VAL A 193 -6.55 -6.72 -10.28
C VAL A 193 -7.09 -7.92 -9.55
N LYS A 194 -8.40 -8.07 -9.51
CA LYS A 194 -9.03 -9.25 -8.93
C LYS A 194 -9.88 -9.96 -9.97
N ILE A 195 -9.91 -11.28 -9.87
CA ILE A 195 -10.73 -12.12 -10.75
C ILE A 195 -11.63 -12.99 -9.88
N LYS A 196 -12.91 -13.01 -10.22
CA LYS A 196 -13.85 -13.97 -9.67
C LYS A 196 -14.76 -14.47 -10.78
N ASP A 197 -14.79 -15.78 -10.93
CA ASP A 197 -15.47 -16.43 -12.03
C ASP A 197 -15.00 -15.85 -13.40
N ASP A 198 -15.88 -15.43 -14.26
CA ASP A 198 -15.55 -14.83 -15.56
C ASP A 198 -15.42 -13.29 -15.54
N LYS A 199 -15.32 -12.68 -14.35
CA LYS A 199 -15.26 -11.24 -14.15
C LYS A 199 -13.91 -10.77 -13.64
N VAL A 200 -13.42 -9.68 -14.21
CA VAL A 200 -12.18 -8.99 -13.85
C VAL A 200 -12.50 -7.62 -13.26
N PHE A 201 -11.91 -7.28 -12.12
CA PHE A 201 -12.15 -6.04 -11.41
C PHE A 201 -10.86 -5.24 -11.27
N ALA A 202 -10.92 -3.96 -11.66
CA ALA A 202 -9.82 -3.00 -11.48
C ALA A 202 -10.39 -1.60 -11.25
N VAL A 203 -9.64 -0.74 -10.53
CA VAL A 203 -10.01 0.66 -10.27
C VAL A 203 -9.01 1.58 -10.97
N ASP A 204 -9.53 2.58 -11.64
CA ASP A 204 -8.72 3.58 -12.31
C ASP A 204 -8.44 4.82 -11.42
N SER A 205 -7.61 5.73 -11.92
CA SER A 205 -7.21 6.95 -11.23
C SER A 205 -8.35 7.97 -11.02
N ASN A 206 -9.52 7.75 -11.63
CA ASN A 206 -10.72 8.54 -11.43
C ASN A 206 -11.67 7.94 -10.39
N ASN A 207 -11.19 6.92 -9.63
CA ASN A 207 -11.98 6.15 -8.65
C ASN A 207 -13.16 5.40 -9.30
N VAL A 208 -13.00 4.97 -10.55
CA VAL A 208 -14.01 4.15 -11.23
C VAL A 208 -13.62 2.69 -11.08
N LEU A 209 -14.42 1.92 -10.36
CA LEU A 209 -14.33 0.46 -10.36
C LEU A 209 -14.97 -0.07 -11.63
N LYS A 210 -14.22 -0.82 -12.40
CA LYS A 210 -14.67 -1.43 -13.66
C LYS A 210 -14.69 -2.95 -13.54
N CYS A 211 -15.73 -3.54 -14.10
CA CYS A 211 -15.89 -4.98 -14.26
C CYS A 211 -15.82 -5.33 -15.74
N PHE A 212 -14.86 -6.15 -16.12
CA PHE A 212 -14.68 -6.62 -17.49
C PHE A 212 -14.93 -8.11 -17.59
N SER A 213 -15.32 -8.57 -18.77
CA SER A 213 -15.35 -9.99 -19.10
C SER A 213 -13.93 -10.55 -19.20
N LEU A 214 -13.64 -11.63 -18.47
CA LEU A 214 -12.37 -12.35 -18.56
C LEU A 214 -12.14 -12.88 -19.98
N LYS A 215 -13.20 -13.33 -20.65
CA LYS A 215 -13.13 -13.98 -21.96
C LYS A 215 -12.69 -13.05 -23.09
N ASN A 216 -13.22 -11.84 -23.14
CA ASN A 216 -13.03 -10.93 -24.27
C ASN A 216 -12.71 -9.47 -23.91
N GLY A 217 -12.60 -9.13 -22.61
CA GLY A 217 -12.26 -7.79 -22.16
C GLY A 217 -13.39 -6.76 -22.28
N SER A 218 -14.59 -7.14 -22.71
CA SER A 218 -15.71 -6.18 -22.80
C SER A 218 -16.11 -5.68 -21.42
N LEU A 219 -16.45 -4.38 -21.33
CA LEU A 219 -16.98 -3.79 -20.11
C LEU A 219 -18.36 -4.40 -19.81
N ILE A 220 -18.57 -4.90 -18.59
CA ILE A 220 -19.84 -5.44 -18.13
C ILE A 220 -20.61 -4.34 -17.38
N TRP A 221 -19.96 -3.71 -16.42
CA TRP A 221 -20.48 -2.57 -15.66
C TRP A 221 -19.33 -1.73 -15.09
N GLU A 222 -19.65 -0.51 -14.68
CA GLU A 222 -18.74 0.34 -13.92
C GLU A 222 -19.48 1.04 -12.77
N TYR A 223 -18.72 1.33 -11.70
CA TYR A 223 -19.19 2.12 -10.57
C TYR A 223 -18.21 3.26 -10.30
N ARG A 224 -18.70 4.49 -10.26
CA ARG A 224 -17.91 5.69 -9.99
C ARG A 224 -18.09 6.11 -8.53
N SER A 225 -17.00 6.07 -7.77
CA SER A 225 -16.95 6.60 -6.40
C SER A 225 -16.55 8.08 -6.40
N ASP A 226 -16.80 8.74 -5.27
CA ASP A 226 -16.35 10.11 -5.06
C ASP A 226 -14.85 10.25 -5.26
N SER A 227 -14.45 11.40 -5.80
CA SER A 227 -13.05 11.73 -6.03
C SER A 227 -12.76 13.16 -5.63
N SER A 228 -11.50 13.44 -5.34
CA SER A 228 -10.96 14.78 -5.10
C SER A 228 -9.90 15.11 -6.15
N VAL A 229 -9.65 16.39 -6.35
CA VAL A 229 -8.53 16.87 -7.19
C VAL A 229 -7.19 16.35 -6.64
N ILE A 230 -7.07 16.33 -5.30
CA ILE A 230 -5.90 15.79 -4.62
C ILE A 230 -6.21 14.34 -4.21
N LYS A 231 -5.38 13.41 -4.65
CA LYS A 231 -5.58 11.97 -4.48
C LYS A 231 -4.40 11.34 -3.74
N SER A 232 -4.65 10.26 -3.00
CA SER A 232 -3.59 9.43 -2.46
C SER A 232 -2.71 8.87 -3.59
N SER A 233 -1.40 8.85 -3.37
CA SER A 233 -0.44 8.23 -4.31
C SER A 233 -0.32 6.72 -4.13
N LYS A 234 -0.92 6.14 -3.09
CA LYS A 234 -0.86 4.70 -2.85
C LYS A 234 -1.83 3.95 -3.76
N LYS A 235 -1.42 2.76 -4.17
CA LYS A 235 -2.25 1.80 -4.90
C LYS A 235 -3.59 1.57 -4.18
N ILE A 236 -4.68 1.57 -4.93
CA ILE A 236 -6.01 1.21 -4.45
C ILE A 236 -6.09 -0.29 -4.23
N SER A 237 -6.56 -0.69 -3.07
CA SER A 237 -6.79 -2.10 -2.76
C SER A 237 -8.19 -2.54 -3.16
N ILE A 238 -8.28 -3.72 -3.74
CA ILE A 238 -9.54 -4.42 -4.01
C ILE A 238 -9.55 -5.72 -3.21
N ALA A 239 -10.69 -6.03 -2.59
CA ALA A 239 -10.95 -7.31 -1.96
C ALA A 239 -12.32 -7.83 -2.39
N ILE A 240 -12.47 -9.13 -2.53
CA ILE A 240 -13.71 -9.77 -2.99
C ILE A 240 -14.25 -10.70 -1.92
N ASP A 241 -15.51 -10.55 -1.61
CA ASP A 241 -16.34 -11.50 -0.86
C ASP A 241 -17.28 -12.26 -1.81
N ASP A 242 -18.20 -13.05 -1.27
CA ASP A 242 -19.04 -13.93 -2.09
C ASP A 242 -19.88 -13.17 -3.12
N ASN A 243 -20.49 -12.05 -2.76
CA ASN A 243 -21.34 -11.24 -3.65
C ASN A 243 -20.95 -9.77 -3.72
N LYS A 244 -19.79 -9.39 -3.19
CA LYS A 244 -19.35 -7.99 -3.12
C LYS A 244 -17.93 -7.80 -3.61
N VAL A 245 -17.69 -6.68 -4.27
CA VAL A 245 -16.37 -6.12 -4.49
C VAL A 245 -16.19 -4.93 -3.57
N LEU A 246 -15.15 -4.97 -2.75
CA LEU A 246 -14.79 -3.89 -1.85
C LEU A 246 -13.54 -3.20 -2.35
N PHE A 247 -13.50 -1.88 -2.30
CA PHE A 247 -12.30 -1.12 -2.59
C PHE A 247 -12.25 0.18 -1.77
N ASN A 248 -11.04 0.65 -1.49
CA ASN A 248 -10.85 2.00 -0.99
C ASN A 248 -10.71 2.95 -2.17
N ASN A 249 -11.33 4.12 -2.11
CA ASN A 249 -11.06 5.17 -3.09
C ASN A 249 -9.82 6.01 -2.71
N SER A 250 -9.42 6.93 -3.57
CA SER A 250 -8.21 7.75 -3.37
C SER A 250 -8.34 8.80 -2.26
N ILE A 251 -9.54 9.03 -1.71
CA ILE A 251 -9.80 9.94 -0.58
C ILE A 251 -10.02 9.21 0.74
N GLY A 252 -10.01 7.88 0.72
CA GLY A 252 -10.03 7.06 1.93
C GLY A 252 -11.36 6.41 2.27
N ASP A 253 -12.41 6.59 1.47
CA ASP A 253 -13.68 5.92 1.71
C ASP A 253 -13.62 4.46 1.27
N ILE A 254 -14.28 3.58 2.00
CA ILE A 254 -14.44 2.19 1.64
C ILE A 254 -15.80 2.00 0.99
N ASN A 255 -15.79 1.45 -0.21
CA ASN A 255 -16.98 1.19 -1.01
C ASN A 255 -17.21 -0.32 -1.11
N ALA A 256 -18.45 -0.77 -0.95
CA ALA A 256 -18.89 -2.12 -1.28
C ALA A 256 -19.91 -2.06 -2.41
N VAL A 257 -19.64 -2.81 -3.45
CA VAL A 257 -20.42 -2.82 -4.70
C VAL A 257 -20.87 -4.25 -4.96
N ASP A 258 -22.08 -4.41 -5.45
CA ASP A 258 -22.61 -5.70 -5.87
C ASP A 258 -21.78 -6.23 -7.05
N ILE A 259 -21.33 -7.48 -6.94
CA ILE A 259 -20.41 -8.08 -7.90
C ILE A 259 -21.05 -8.34 -9.28
N ASP A 260 -22.36 -8.47 -9.34
CA ASP A 260 -23.07 -8.85 -10.57
C ASP A 260 -23.49 -7.65 -11.40
N ASN A 261 -23.93 -6.58 -10.76
CA ASN A 261 -24.54 -5.44 -11.45
C ASN A 261 -23.86 -4.08 -11.23
N GLY A 262 -22.85 -4.01 -10.32
CA GLY A 262 -22.12 -2.78 -10.03
C GLY A 262 -22.87 -1.77 -9.15
N ASN A 263 -24.02 -2.14 -8.55
CA ASN A 263 -24.76 -1.24 -7.69
C ASN A 263 -24.06 -1.06 -6.33
N LEU A 264 -24.06 0.18 -5.85
CA LEU A 264 -23.53 0.49 -4.53
C LEU A 264 -24.38 -0.19 -3.45
N ILE A 265 -23.73 -0.96 -2.56
CA ILE A 265 -24.37 -1.56 -1.39
C ILE A 265 -24.22 -0.64 -0.18
N TRP A 266 -23.00 -0.21 0.09
CA TRP A 266 -22.70 0.77 1.15
C TRP A 266 -21.38 1.49 0.88
N ILE A 267 -21.22 2.66 1.51
CA ILE A 267 -19.97 3.42 1.57
C ILE A 267 -19.70 3.82 3.01
N THR A 268 -18.44 3.68 3.43
CA THR A 268 -17.98 4.08 4.77
C THR A 268 -16.88 5.11 4.65
N PRO A 269 -17.13 6.38 4.99
CA PRO A 269 -16.09 7.40 5.09
C PRO A 269 -15.12 7.10 6.23
N THR A 270 -13.83 7.07 5.94
CA THR A 270 -12.79 6.80 6.95
C THR A 270 -11.78 7.93 7.11
N ALA A 271 -11.73 8.85 6.16
CA ALA A 271 -10.94 10.06 6.25
C ALA A 271 -11.67 11.13 7.07
N ASN A 272 -10.93 11.85 7.90
CA ASN A 272 -11.49 13.02 8.58
C ASN A 272 -11.58 14.17 7.59
N LYS A 273 -12.79 14.52 7.15
CA LYS A 273 -13.03 15.60 6.14
C LYS A 273 -12.44 16.96 6.55
N LEU A 274 -12.22 17.19 7.83
CA LEU A 274 -11.60 18.42 8.34
C LEU A 274 -10.08 18.50 8.10
N ASN A 275 -9.42 17.39 7.81
CA ASN A 275 -7.98 17.31 7.57
C ASN A 275 -7.61 17.13 6.08
N LEU A 276 -8.51 17.47 5.17
CA LEU A 276 -8.32 17.32 3.71
C LEU A 276 -7.23 18.24 3.11
N THR A 277 -6.50 18.99 3.92
CA THR A 277 -5.42 19.86 3.44
C THR A 277 -4.26 19.09 2.80
N GLN A 278 -4.14 17.77 3.04
CA GLN A 278 -3.08 16.94 2.47
C GLN A 278 -3.53 15.48 2.17
N PRO A 279 -4.58 15.25 1.36
CA PRO A 279 -5.05 13.89 1.05
C PRO A 279 -4.01 13.05 0.30
N TYR A 280 -3.05 13.66 -0.43
CA TYR A 280 -1.95 12.93 -1.08
C TYR A 280 -1.00 12.23 -0.09
N LEU A 281 -0.98 12.66 1.17
CA LEU A 281 -0.22 11.99 2.23
C LEU A 281 -0.97 10.80 2.84
N LEU A 282 -2.26 10.65 2.59
CA LEU A 282 -3.03 9.54 3.11
C LEU A 282 -2.57 8.22 2.48
N LYS A 283 -2.16 7.30 3.33
CA LYS A 283 -1.81 5.92 2.94
C LYS A 283 -2.71 4.96 3.69
N ILE A 284 -3.44 4.15 2.94
CA ILE A 284 -4.34 3.13 3.46
C ILE A 284 -3.69 1.76 3.21
N SER A 285 -3.78 0.84 4.18
CA SER A 285 -3.36 -0.53 3.96
C SER A 285 -4.28 -1.23 2.98
N ASP A 286 -3.85 -2.37 2.46
CA ASP A 286 -4.78 -3.21 1.70
C ASP A 286 -5.92 -3.69 2.61
N LEU A 287 -7.11 -3.79 2.01
CA LEU A 287 -8.30 -4.33 2.66
C LEU A 287 -8.15 -5.83 2.84
N VAL A 288 -8.35 -6.34 4.04
CA VAL A 288 -8.36 -7.77 4.33
C VAL A 288 -9.74 -8.18 4.81
N ILE A 289 -10.34 -9.15 4.12
CA ILE A 289 -11.63 -9.71 4.52
C ILE A 289 -11.41 -10.96 5.36
N HIS A 290 -12.06 -11.01 6.50
CA HIS A 290 -12.11 -12.19 7.35
C HIS A 290 -13.47 -12.33 8.00
N ASP A 291 -14.13 -13.45 7.73
CA ASP A 291 -15.51 -13.72 8.16
C ASP A 291 -16.44 -12.53 7.82
N LYS A 292 -16.99 -11.86 8.80
CA LYS A 292 -17.90 -10.72 8.63
C LYS A 292 -17.21 -9.35 8.75
N SER A 293 -15.87 -9.32 8.77
CA SER A 293 -15.09 -8.11 8.99
C SER A 293 -14.21 -7.73 7.80
N VAL A 294 -14.15 -6.44 7.51
CA VAL A 294 -13.17 -5.81 6.62
C VAL A 294 -12.17 -5.07 7.51
N LEU A 295 -10.90 -5.47 7.43
CA LEU A 295 -9.82 -4.97 8.27
C LEU A 295 -8.85 -4.15 7.42
N PHE A 296 -8.50 -2.96 7.89
CA PHE A 296 -7.50 -2.11 7.26
C PHE A 296 -7.05 -1.00 8.23
N SER A 297 -6.03 -0.28 7.84
CA SER A 297 -5.47 0.81 8.62
C SER A 297 -5.07 1.98 7.74
N ASN A 298 -4.80 3.13 8.35
CA ASN A 298 -4.24 4.27 7.66
C ASN A 298 -3.13 4.94 8.50
N ASN A 299 -2.32 5.77 7.84
CA ASN A 299 -1.25 6.52 8.48
C ASN A 299 -1.73 7.75 9.28
N ASN A 300 -3.04 7.90 9.49
CA ASN A 300 -3.66 8.85 10.41
C ASN A 300 -3.96 8.21 11.78
N ASN A 301 -3.14 7.24 12.18
CA ASN A 301 -3.23 6.53 13.46
C ASN A 301 -4.55 5.78 13.68
N LYS A 302 -5.16 5.25 12.62
CA LYS A 302 -6.42 4.51 12.73
C LYS A 302 -6.32 3.14 12.10
N PHE A 303 -6.73 2.14 12.87
CA PHE A 303 -7.00 0.79 12.41
C PHE A 303 -8.49 0.51 12.56
N PHE A 304 -9.11 -0.06 11.54
CA PHE A 304 -10.56 -0.25 11.45
C PHE A 304 -10.93 -1.72 11.32
N SER A 305 -12.05 -2.07 11.93
CA SER A 305 -12.87 -3.22 11.56
C SER A 305 -14.25 -2.72 11.15
N ILE A 306 -14.67 -3.06 9.96
CA ILE A 306 -16.00 -2.71 9.39
C ILE A 306 -16.79 -3.98 9.17
N ASN A 307 -18.08 -3.96 9.48
CA ASN A 307 -18.98 -5.05 9.14
C ASN A 307 -19.19 -5.11 7.63
N ILE A 308 -18.84 -6.24 7.01
CA ILE A 308 -18.86 -6.40 5.56
C ILE A 308 -20.27 -6.29 4.94
N ASN A 309 -21.30 -6.57 5.72
CA ASN A 309 -22.69 -6.54 5.22
C ASN A 309 -23.31 -5.15 5.29
N THR A 310 -22.99 -4.38 6.32
CA THR A 310 -23.68 -3.11 6.61
C THR A 310 -22.81 -1.88 6.39
N GLY A 311 -21.48 -2.04 6.30
CA GLY A 311 -20.54 -0.92 6.24
C GLY A 311 -20.33 -0.22 7.59
N PHE A 312 -21.01 -0.61 8.66
CA PHE A 312 -20.82 0.01 9.96
C PHE A 312 -19.48 -0.37 10.58
N ILE A 313 -18.85 0.59 11.26
CA ILE A 313 -17.61 0.36 11.99
C ILE A 313 -17.91 -0.48 13.22
N ASN A 314 -17.31 -1.68 13.30
CA ASN A 314 -17.40 -2.53 14.50
C ASN A 314 -16.59 -1.92 15.64
N TRP A 315 -15.35 -1.54 15.33
CA TRP A 315 -14.42 -0.89 16.27
C TRP A 315 -13.29 -0.18 15.53
N THR A 316 -12.61 0.72 16.25
CA THR A 316 -11.38 1.38 15.79
C THR A 316 -10.32 1.34 16.86
N GLN A 317 -9.02 1.27 16.45
CA GLN A 317 -7.87 1.36 17.34
C GLN A 317 -6.89 2.45 16.87
N LYS A 318 -6.18 3.09 17.82
CA LYS A 318 -5.16 4.11 17.52
C LYS A 318 -3.83 3.42 17.20
N ILE A 319 -3.61 3.08 15.93
CA ILE A 319 -2.40 2.38 15.46
C ILE A 319 -1.89 3.07 14.19
N ASN A 320 -0.63 3.55 14.24
CA ASN A 320 0.03 4.19 13.11
C ASN A 320 0.63 3.14 12.17
N THR A 321 -0.14 2.72 11.19
CA THR A 321 0.32 1.77 10.17
C THR A 321 -0.45 1.92 8.87
N TYR A 322 0.17 1.54 7.76
CA TYR A 322 -0.49 1.30 6.48
C TYR A 322 -0.03 -0.04 5.88
N VAL A 323 0.53 -0.89 6.73
CA VAL A 323 0.95 -2.23 6.32
C VAL A 323 -0.27 -3.15 6.30
N ARG A 324 -0.39 -3.99 5.28
CA ARG A 324 -1.46 -4.98 5.16
C ARG A 324 -1.50 -5.85 6.41
N PRO A 325 -2.62 -5.91 7.15
CA PRO A 325 -2.74 -6.81 8.29
C PRO A 325 -2.80 -8.27 7.84
N ALA A 326 -2.47 -9.18 8.76
CA ALA A 326 -2.69 -10.61 8.60
C ALA A 326 -3.55 -11.13 9.73
N ILE A 327 -4.38 -12.12 9.47
CA ILE A 327 -5.27 -12.68 10.48
C ILE A 327 -5.16 -14.21 10.51
N ILE A 328 -5.02 -14.76 11.71
CA ILE A 328 -5.06 -16.18 11.98
C ILE A 328 -6.13 -16.43 13.04
N ASN A 329 -7.17 -17.18 12.67
CA ASN A 329 -8.36 -17.35 13.48
C ASN A 329 -8.95 -15.96 13.86
N ASP A 330 -9.05 -15.63 15.15
CA ASP A 330 -9.55 -14.36 15.64
C ASP A 330 -8.43 -13.37 16.04
N LEU A 331 -7.16 -13.67 15.70
CA LEU A 331 -6.03 -12.81 16.02
C LEU A 331 -5.55 -12.03 14.79
N ILE A 332 -5.63 -10.71 14.86
CA ILE A 332 -5.11 -9.79 13.87
C ILE A 332 -3.67 -9.43 14.26
N PHE A 333 -2.78 -9.53 13.29
CA PHE A 333 -1.39 -9.10 13.38
C PHE A 333 -1.19 -7.87 12.52
N THR A 334 -0.55 -6.85 13.07
CA THR A 334 -0.10 -5.67 12.31
C THR A 334 1.19 -5.13 12.89
N VAL A 335 1.94 -4.34 12.10
CA VAL A 335 3.21 -3.72 12.54
C VAL A 335 3.10 -2.23 12.33
N THR A 336 3.36 -1.45 13.40
CA THR A 336 3.35 0.02 13.32
C THR A 336 4.56 0.55 12.57
N LEU A 337 4.47 1.79 12.07
CA LEU A 337 5.59 2.46 11.38
C LEU A 337 6.81 2.68 12.27
N GLU A 338 6.64 2.62 13.58
CA GLU A 338 7.69 2.72 14.60
C GLU A 338 8.33 1.36 14.92
N GLY A 339 7.76 0.25 14.41
CA GLY A 339 8.30 -1.10 14.57
C GLY A 339 7.74 -1.87 15.77
N PHE A 340 6.49 -1.60 16.17
CA PHE A 340 5.79 -2.40 17.15
C PHE A 340 4.90 -3.44 16.47
N LEU A 341 5.05 -4.70 16.82
CA LEU A 341 4.12 -5.76 16.47
C LEU A 341 2.92 -5.69 17.42
N VAL A 342 1.75 -5.43 16.86
CA VAL A 342 0.49 -5.33 17.60
C VAL A 342 -0.37 -6.54 17.28
N ILE A 343 -0.92 -7.16 18.31
CA ILE A 343 -1.87 -8.28 18.22
C ILE A 343 -3.20 -7.82 18.77
N ILE A 344 -4.26 -7.97 17.98
CA ILE A 344 -5.61 -7.50 18.29
C ILE A 344 -6.56 -8.68 18.24
N ASP A 345 -7.48 -8.73 19.18
CA ASP A 345 -8.62 -9.64 19.18
C ASP A 345 -9.67 -9.13 18.16
N ASN A 346 -9.94 -9.89 17.12
CA ASN A 346 -10.82 -9.44 16.03
C ASN A 346 -12.26 -9.15 16.48
N PRO A 347 -12.91 -10.01 17.27
CA PRO A 347 -14.28 -9.74 17.73
C PRO A 347 -14.45 -8.44 18.53
N THR A 348 -13.52 -8.14 19.43
CA THR A 348 -13.64 -7.03 20.38
C THR A 348 -12.84 -5.79 20.00
N GLY A 349 -11.82 -5.95 19.14
CA GLY A 349 -10.86 -4.88 18.84
C GLY A 349 -9.84 -4.64 19.97
N ASN A 350 -9.84 -5.42 21.04
CA ASN A 350 -8.92 -5.24 22.16
C ASN A 350 -7.49 -5.59 21.75
N ILE A 351 -6.54 -4.73 22.11
CA ILE A 351 -5.12 -5.01 21.93
C ILE A 351 -4.70 -6.02 22.99
N ILE A 352 -4.19 -7.17 22.53
CA ILE A 352 -3.75 -8.26 23.40
C ILE A 352 -2.29 -8.07 23.79
N ARG A 353 -1.43 -7.73 22.83
CA ARG A 353 0.01 -7.57 23.01
C ARG A 353 0.60 -6.55 22.07
N VAL A 354 1.56 -5.79 22.55
CA VAL A 354 2.43 -4.91 21.75
C VAL A 354 3.88 -5.23 22.09
N THR A 355 4.68 -5.57 21.08
CA THR A 355 6.10 -5.93 21.24
C THR A 355 6.96 -5.08 20.34
N ASP A 356 8.03 -4.47 20.84
CA ASP A 356 9.03 -3.76 20.04
C ASP A 356 9.88 -4.77 19.25
N VAL A 357 9.64 -4.87 17.94
CA VAL A 357 10.43 -5.76 17.06
C VAL A 357 11.66 -5.07 16.45
N PHE A 358 11.82 -3.75 16.69
CA PHE A 358 13.00 -2.98 16.30
C PHE A 358 13.99 -2.75 17.44
N ASP A 359 13.82 -3.38 18.59
CA ASP A 359 14.67 -3.26 19.79
C ASP A 359 16.16 -3.54 19.49
N GLN A 360 16.43 -4.44 18.55
CA GLN A 360 17.80 -4.79 18.11
C GLN A 360 18.49 -3.69 17.28
N PHE A 361 17.77 -2.67 16.84
CA PHE A 361 18.35 -1.54 16.10
C PHE A 361 18.76 -0.41 17.04
N LYS A 362 19.91 0.21 16.77
CA LYS A 362 20.36 1.39 17.53
C LYS A 362 19.32 2.50 17.44
N ILE A 363 18.97 3.15 18.55
CA ILE A 363 17.92 4.18 18.67
C ILE A 363 18.03 5.23 17.52
N LYS A 364 19.23 5.78 17.26
CA LYS A 364 19.45 6.76 16.18
C LYS A 364 19.14 6.27 14.76
N LYS A 365 18.96 4.96 14.55
CA LYS A 365 18.64 4.35 13.26
C LYS A 365 17.17 3.94 13.13
N ARG A 366 16.46 3.81 14.25
CA ARG A 366 15.08 3.30 14.27
C ARG A 366 14.14 4.18 13.45
N ASP A 367 14.23 5.50 13.58
CA ASP A 367 13.34 6.45 12.89
C ASP A 367 13.41 6.33 11.35
N LYS A 368 14.52 5.83 10.83
CA LYS A 368 14.75 5.64 9.39
C LYS A 368 14.28 4.27 8.88
N ILE A 369 14.12 3.29 9.80
CA ILE A 369 13.70 1.93 9.45
C ILE A 369 12.18 1.89 9.50
N LYS A 370 11.56 1.52 8.38
CA LYS A 370 10.11 1.39 8.27
C LYS A 370 9.75 -0.02 7.80
N PRO A 371 8.69 -0.63 8.36
CA PRO A 371 8.14 -1.86 7.81
C PRO A 371 7.59 -1.59 6.41
N VAL A 372 7.79 -2.53 5.49
CA VAL A 372 7.23 -2.49 4.15
C VAL A 372 6.02 -3.41 4.05
N GLY A 373 6.15 -4.59 4.61
CA GLY A 373 5.08 -5.57 4.65
C GLY A 373 5.55 -6.86 5.31
N PHE A 374 4.62 -7.70 5.66
CA PHE A 374 4.91 -8.96 6.30
C PHE A 374 3.96 -10.07 5.85
N SER A 375 4.32 -11.29 6.18
CA SER A 375 3.48 -12.47 6.08
C SER A 375 3.68 -13.34 7.30
N VAL A 376 2.68 -14.13 7.65
CA VAL A 376 2.68 -14.96 8.85
C VAL A 376 2.50 -16.44 8.51
N ASN A 377 3.11 -17.32 9.30
CA ASN A 377 2.81 -18.75 9.32
C ASN A 377 2.44 -19.19 10.76
N LYS A 378 2.46 -20.47 11.04
CA LYS A 378 2.13 -21.00 12.37
C LYS A 378 3.13 -20.65 13.47
N THR A 379 4.38 -20.34 13.10
CA THR A 379 5.50 -20.19 14.03
C THR A 379 6.17 -18.83 13.93
N ASP A 380 6.09 -18.20 12.76
CA ASP A 380 6.90 -17.04 12.44
C ASP A 380 6.15 -15.94 11.70
N ILE A 381 6.59 -14.72 11.92
CA ILE A 381 6.26 -13.53 11.14
C ILE A 381 7.51 -13.14 10.34
N PHE A 382 7.36 -13.02 9.04
CA PHE A 382 8.40 -12.59 8.12
C PHE A 382 8.15 -11.13 7.77
N LEU A 383 8.95 -10.22 8.30
CA LEU A 383 8.78 -8.77 8.16
C LEU A 383 9.89 -8.19 7.28
N SER A 384 9.54 -7.55 6.19
CA SER A 384 10.48 -6.81 5.33
C SER A 384 10.54 -5.33 5.70
N THR A 385 11.72 -4.71 5.48
CA THR A 385 11.96 -3.30 5.78
C THR A 385 12.43 -2.52 4.55
N ASN A 386 12.28 -1.19 4.61
CA ASN A 386 12.76 -0.26 3.61
C ASN A 386 14.30 -0.22 3.46
N HIS A 387 15.05 -0.84 4.38
CA HIS A 387 16.50 -0.98 4.35
C HIS A 387 16.95 -2.40 3.97
N GLY A 388 16.08 -3.13 3.25
CA GLY A 388 16.41 -4.43 2.67
C GLY A 388 16.66 -5.55 3.66
N LYS A 389 16.08 -5.46 4.85
CA LYS A 389 16.18 -6.52 5.86
C LYS A 389 14.90 -7.33 5.88
N LEU A 390 15.06 -8.65 5.99
CA LEU A 390 14.00 -9.59 6.32
C LEU A 390 14.19 -10.02 7.77
N MET A 391 13.22 -9.71 8.62
CA MET A 391 13.21 -10.06 10.03
C MET A 391 12.31 -11.27 10.23
N ILE A 392 12.79 -12.24 10.98
CA ILE A 392 12.04 -13.43 11.38
C ILE A 392 11.69 -13.27 12.85
N ILE A 393 10.41 -13.20 13.15
CA ILE A 393 9.87 -12.91 14.46
C ILE A 393 9.05 -14.10 14.92
N ASP A 394 9.30 -14.59 16.12
CA ASP A 394 8.49 -15.66 16.72
C ASP A 394 7.05 -15.16 16.96
N ILE A 395 6.08 -15.83 16.39
CA ILE A 395 4.69 -15.39 16.46
C ILE A 395 4.11 -15.46 17.86
N LEU A 396 4.52 -16.47 18.64
CA LEU A 396 3.98 -16.70 19.98
C LEU A 396 4.49 -15.67 20.99
N THR A 397 5.77 -15.34 20.91
CA THR A 397 6.44 -14.43 21.87
C THR A 397 6.59 -13.00 21.34
N GLY A 398 6.53 -12.78 20.02
CA GLY A 398 6.83 -11.50 19.38
C GLY A 398 8.30 -11.13 19.36
N LYS A 399 9.21 -12.03 19.78
CA LYS A 399 10.65 -11.77 19.79
C LYS A 399 11.29 -12.04 18.43
N THR A 400 12.20 -11.17 18.02
CA THR A 400 12.96 -11.36 16.77
C THR A 400 13.95 -12.52 16.94
N LYS A 401 13.81 -13.56 16.09
CA LYS A 401 14.72 -14.73 16.05
C LYS A 401 15.98 -14.43 15.27
N SER A 402 15.82 -13.81 14.09
CA SER A 402 16.96 -13.49 13.21
C SER A 402 16.64 -12.34 12.25
N ILE A 403 17.69 -11.75 11.70
CA ILE A 403 17.59 -10.66 10.71
C ILE A 403 18.52 -10.99 9.54
N LEU A 404 17.94 -11.19 8.36
CA LEU A 404 18.68 -11.42 7.12
C LEU A 404 18.81 -10.12 6.34
N LYS A 405 20.02 -9.79 5.89
CA LYS A 405 20.26 -8.67 4.97
C LYS A 405 20.09 -9.17 3.54
N ILE A 406 19.00 -8.82 2.91
CA ILE A 406 18.68 -9.19 1.52
C ILE A 406 19.24 -8.16 0.54
N ASP A 407 19.10 -6.86 0.87
CA ASP A 407 19.60 -5.75 0.04
C ASP A 407 20.02 -4.56 0.93
N LYS A 408 20.51 -3.50 0.30
CA LYS A 408 20.73 -2.19 0.94
C LYS A 408 19.54 -1.24 0.78
N TYR A 409 18.65 -1.51 -0.17
CA TYR A 409 17.44 -0.74 -0.49
C TYR A 409 16.17 -1.49 -0.08
N LYS A 410 15.02 -0.85 -0.25
CA LYS A 410 13.71 -1.43 -0.01
C LYS A 410 13.54 -2.78 -0.73
N ILE A 411 12.91 -3.72 -0.05
CA ILE A 411 12.43 -4.99 -0.59
C ILE A 411 10.92 -5.06 -0.42
N SER A 412 10.25 -5.82 -1.28
CA SER A 412 8.80 -6.03 -1.18
C SER A 412 8.41 -6.75 0.10
N ARG A 413 7.12 -6.79 0.41
CA ARG A 413 6.59 -7.78 1.34
C ARG A 413 6.98 -9.19 0.88
N PRO A 414 7.09 -10.18 1.82
CA PRO A 414 7.37 -11.55 1.45
C PRO A 414 6.19 -12.21 0.74
N PHE A 415 6.47 -12.93 -0.34
CA PHE A 415 5.54 -13.78 -1.05
C PHE A 415 5.92 -15.24 -0.85
N PHE A 416 4.94 -16.12 -0.81
CA PHE A 416 5.16 -17.54 -0.60
C PHE A 416 4.47 -18.36 -1.67
N SER A 417 5.22 -19.28 -2.26
CA SER A 417 4.70 -20.27 -3.20
C SER A 417 5.54 -21.53 -3.12
N ASN A 418 4.91 -22.72 -3.18
CA ASN A 418 5.58 -24.03 -3.25
C ASN A 418 6.74 -24.20 -2.25
N LYS A 419 6.48 -23.91 -0.97
CA LYS A 419 7.46 -23.99 0.14
C LYS A 419 8.66 -23.03 0.01
N ASN A 420 8.63 -22.06 -0.88
CA ASN A 420 9.66 -21.05 -1.03
C ASN A 420 9.15 -19.67 -0.65
N LEU A 421 10.08 -18.83 -0.19
CA LEU A 421 9.87 -17.40 0.08
C LEU A 421 10.48 -16.58 -1.07
N TYR A 422 9.76 -15.58 -1.53
CA TYR A 422 10.18 -14.69 -2.60
C TYR A 422 10.13 -13.23 -2.14
N LEU A 423 11.18 -12.48 -2.50
CA LEU A 423 11.31 -11.05 -2.22
C LEU A 423 11.64 -10.32 -3.51
N ILE A 424 10.82 -9.33 -3.85
CA ILE A 424 11.05 -8.49 -5.02
C ILE A 424 11.96 -7.33 -4.61
N LYS A 425 12.94 -7.06 -5.44
CA LYS A 425 13.83 -5.89 -5.42
C LYS A 425 13.58 -5.06 -6.68
N GLU A 426 14.12 -3.87 -6.73
CA GLU A 426 13.99 -3.00 -7.91
C GLU A 426 14.35 -3.69 -9.25
N ASN A 427 15.27 -4.65 -9.25
CA ASN A 427 15.82 -5.27 -10.45
C ASN A 427 15.88 -6.81 -10.43
N SER A 428 15.28 -7.43 -9.45
CA SER A 428 15.28 -8.90 -9.34
C SER A 428 14.30 -9.41 -8.30
N ILE A 429 13.91 -10.68 -8.44
CA ILE A 429 13.26 -11.46 -7.38
C ILE A 429 14.29 -12.40 -6.78
N ILE A 430 14.34 -12.46 -5.46
CA ILE A 430 15.17 -13.40 -4.70
C ILE A 430 14.26 -14.54 -4.22
N LYS A 431 14.67 -15.77 -4.46
CA LYS A 431 14.03 -16.99 -3.95
C LYS A 431 14.86 -17.56 -2.81
N LEU A 432 14.21 -17.80 -1.67
CA LEU A 432 14.76 -18.45 -0.49
C LEU A 432 13.97 -19.73 -0.22
N ASN A 433 14.67 -20.75 0.29
CA ASN A 433 14.06 -22.04 0.68
C ASN A 433 14.07 -22.22 2.19
#